data_f756467aaa91bd635bf007a8d4c5c436
#
_entry.id   f756467aaa91bd635bf007a8d4c5c436
#
_cell.length_a   1.000
_cell.length_b   1.000
_cell.length_c   1.000
_cell.angle_alpha   90.00
_cell.angle_beta   90.00
_cell.angle_gamma   90.00
#
_symmetry.space_group_name_H-M   'P 1'
#
loop_
_entity.id
_entity.type
_entity.pdbx_description
1 polymer ?
#
loop_
_entity_poly.entity_id
_entity_poly.type
_entity_poly.pdbx_seq_one_letter_code
_entity_poly.pdbx_strand_id
1 'polypeptide(L)'
;MTENFFEKTLAAREIAEIPGMLEFDIPVHGDNRGWFKENFQKEKMLPLVFPNSFFSEDKLQNNVSFSRKNVLRGLHAEPWDKYISVADNGRVLGAWVDLREGESFGNVYQTEIDASKGIFVPRGVANGFQVLSDVVAYSYLVNDYWALELKPKYAFV
;
A
#
# COMPACT_ATOMS: atom_id res chain seq x y z
N MET A 1 -1.66 -8.44 -18.24
CA MET A 1 -0.50 -8.57 -17.36
C MET A 1 0.70 -8.07 -18.15
N THR A 2 1.50 -7.20 -17.55
CA THR A 2 2.72 -6.67 -18.19
C THR A 2 3.81 -7.75 -18.26
N GLU A 3 4.72 -7.69 -19.22
CA GLU A 3 5.75 -8.71 -19.50
C GLU A 3 6.59 -9.12 -18.28
N ASN A 4 6.69 -8.29 -17.24
CA ASN A 4 7.51 -8.55 -16.05
C ASN A 4 6.71 -8.98 -14.80
N PHE A 5 5.43 -9.33 -14.94
CA PHE A 5 4.58 -9.65 -13.78
C PHE A 5 5.10 -10.84 -12.94
N PHE A 6 5.63 -11.89 -13.59
CA PHE A 6 6.12 -13.09 -12.91
C PHE A 6 7.63 -13.14 -12.67
N GLU A 7 8.39 -12.13 -13.11
CA GLU A 7 9.87 -12.14 -13.07
C GLU A 7 10.44 -11.29 -11.95
N LYS A 8 9.60 -10.66 -11.13
CA LYS A 8 10.06 -9.76 -10.08
C LYS A 8 10.72 -10.52 -8.92
N THR A 9 11.75 -9.91 -8.35
CA THR A 9 12.32 -10.29 -7.07
C THR A 9 11.90 -9.28 -6.02
N LEU A 10 11.82 -9.70 -4.75
CA LEU A 10 11.47 -8.80 -3.65
C LEU A 10 12.52 -7.68 -3.56
N ALA A 11 12.09 -6.46 -3.76
CA ALA A 11 12.89 -5.25 -3.64
C ALA A 11 12.02 -4.09 -3.17
N ALA A 12 12.64 -3.05 -2.62
CA ALA A 12 11.97 -1.81 -2.25
C ALA A 12 12.76 -0.61 -2.78
N ARG A 13 12.04 0.44 -3.17
CA ARG A 13 12.63 1.73 -3.53
C ARG A 13 11.86 2.86 -2.87
N GLU A 14 12.57 3.88 -2.42
CA GLU A 14 11.97 5.08 -1.86
C GLU A 14 11.35 5.93 -2.97
N ILE A 15 10.20 6.53 -2.66
CA ILE A 15 9.51 7.48 -3.54
C ILE A 15 10.07 8.87 -3.24
N ALA A 16 10.79 9.44 -4.19
CA ALA A 16 11.49 10.71 -4.01
C ALA A 16 10.58 11.89 -3.66
N GLU A 17 9.34 11.88 -4.16
CA GLU A 17 8.34 12.92 -3.91
C GLU A 17 7.82 12.91 -2.47
N ILE A 18 7.79 11.75 -1.82
CA ILE A 18 7.22 11.56 -0.47
C ILE A 18 8.22 10.77 0.39
N PRO A 19 9.14 11.44 1.08
CA PRO A 19 10.19 10.78 1.88
C PRO A 19 9.64 9.76 2.89
N GLY A 20 10.26 8.58 2.93
CA GLY A 20 9.84 7.45 3.76
C GLY A 20 8.70 6.61 3.19
N MET A 21 8.09 7.00 2.06
CA MET A 21 7.17 6.17 1.30
C MET A 21 7.98 5.21 0.41
N LEU A 22 7.58 3.93 0.36
CA LEU A 22 8.31 2.91 -0.40
C LEU A 22 7.39 2.19 -1.37
N GLU A 23 7.90 1.91 -2.55
CA GLU A 23 7.31 0.98 -3.51
C GLU A 23 8.06 -0.35 -3.49
N PHE A 24 7.32 -1.47 -3.39
CA PHE A 24 7.85 -2.82 -3.38
C PHE A 24 7.56 -3.53 -4.69
N ASP A 25 8.55 -4.21 -5.23
CA ASP A 25 8.33 -5.29 -6.16
C ASP A 25 8.07 -6.59 -5.39
N ILE A 26 6.93 -7.23 -5.65
CA ILE A 26 6.50 -8.45 -4.97
C ILE A 26 6.60 -9.63 -5.94
N PRO A 27 7.37 -10.69 -5.62
CA PRO A 27 7.41 -11.89 -6.43
C PRO A 27 6.04 -12.55 -6.54
N VAL A 28 5.62 -12.84 -7.77
CA VAL A 28 4.40 -13.60 -8.08
C VAL A 28 4.80 -14.85 -8.84
N HIS A 29 4.37 -16.02 -8.38
CA HIS A 29 4.71 -17.32 -8.93
C HIS A 29 3.49 -17.93 -9.59
N GLY A 30 3.51 -18.06 -10.92
CA GLY A 30 2.41 -18.60 -11.73
C GLY A 30 2.59 -20.08 -12.10
N ASP A 31 1.49 -20.83 -12.15
CA ASP A 31 1.41 -22.19 -12.73
C ASP A 31 0.06 -22.41 -13.44
N ASN A 32 -0.23 -23.64 -13.85
CA ASN A 32 -1.47 -23.99 -14.56
C ASN A 32 -2.76 -23.85 -13.71
N ARG A 33 -2.66 -23.62 -12.41
CA ARG A 33 -3.79 -23.39 -11.48
C ARG A 33 -4.04 -21.90 -11.21
N GLY A 34 -3.08 -21.01 -11.58
CA GLY A 34 -3.12 -19.57 -11.29
C GLY A 34 -1.78 -19.05 -10.80
N TRP A 35 -1.79 -18.25 -9.74
CA TRP A 35 -0.57 -17.71 -9.15
C TRP A 35 -0.62 -17.72 -7.62
N PHE A 36 0.56 -17.69 -7.02
CA PHE A 36 0.81 -17.53 -5.60
C PHE A 36 1.80 -16.40 -5.36
N LYS A 37 1.63 -15.68 -4.26
CA LYS A 37 2.63 -14.74 -3.73
C LYS A 37 2.65 -14.76 -2.21
N GLU A 38 3.80 -14.48 -1.62
CA GLU A 38 3.86 -14.04 -0.23
C GLU A 38 3.46 -12.56 -0.18
N ASN A 39 2.22 -12.28 0.20
CA ASN A 39 1.70 -10.91 0.20
C ASN A 39 2.40 -10.01 1.23
N PHE A 40 2.80 -10.61 2.35
CA PHE A 40 3.55 -9.96 3.42
C PHE A 40 4.36 -11.01 4.19
N GLN A 41 5.64 -10.74 4.39
CA GLN A 41 6.50 -11.57 5.24
C GLN A 41 7.48 -10.64 5.97
N LYS A 42 7.28 -10.52 7.30
CA LYS A 42 7.96 -9.56 8.16
C LYS A 42 9.48 -9.64 8.03
N GLU A 43 10.07 -10.84 8.19
CA GLU A 43 11.51 -11.03 8.21
C GLU A 43 12.22 -10.70 6.90
N LYS A 44 11.53 -10.87 5.77
CA LYS A 44 12.04 -10.53 4.44
C LYS A 44 11.92 -9.04 4.14
N MET A 45 10.86 -8.39 4.63
CA MET A 45 10.54 -7.00 4.30
C MET A 45 11.17 -6.00 5.26
N LEU A 46 11.37 -6.38 6.53
CA LEU A 46 11.97 -5.52 7.55
C LEU A 46 13.31 -4.89 7.14
N PRO A 47 14.26 -5.62 6.52
CA PRO A 47 15.53 -5.02 6.09
C PRO A 47 15.40 -4.01 4.95
N LEU A 48 14.26 -3.98 4.26
CA LEU A 48 14.01 -3.11 3.10
C LEU A 48 13.32 -1.79 3.50
N VAL A 49 12.83 -1.69 4.74
CA VAL A 49 12.08 -0.52 5.23
C VAL A 49 12.94 0.36 6.14
N PHE A 50 13.04 1.63 5.83
CA PHE A 50 13.71 2.65 6.65
C PHE A 50 12.74 3.79 6.96
N PRO A 51 12.64 4.23 8.22
CA PRO A 51 13.07 3.58 9.45
C PRO A 51 12.15 2.40 9.83
N ASN A 52 12.63 1.48 10.64
CA ASN A 52 11.99 0.21 11.03
C ASN A 52 10.69 0.34 11.85
N SER A 53 10.03 1.49 11.86
CA SER A 53 8.92 1.77 12.77
C SER A 53 7.71 0.84 12.57
N PHE A 54 7.32 0.56 11.32
CA PHE A 54 6.13 -0.22 11.01
C PHE A 54 6.15 -1.64 11.59
N PHE A 55 7.29 -2.32 11.49
CA PHE A 55 7.41 -3.73 11.88
C PHE A 55 7.85 -3.93 13.34
N SER A 56 8.19 -2.86 14.05
CA SER A 56 8.54 -2.91 15.47
C SER A 56 7.31 -2.81 16.39
N GLU A 57 6.16 -2.42 15.87
CA GLU A 57 4.93 -2.34 16.64
C GLU A 57 4.37 -3.73 16.93
N ASP A 58 3.85 -3.92 18.15
CA ASP A 58 3.20 -5.18 18.56
C ASP A 58 1.82 -5.37 17.95
N LYS A 59 1.22 -4.28 17.46
CA LYS A 59 -0.11 -4.28 16.86
C LYS A 59 0.00 -4.39 15.35
N LEU A 60 -0.75 -5.31 14.78
CA LEU A 60 -0.87 -5.45 13.33
C LEU A 60 -2.29 -5.88 12.97
N GLN A 61 -2.95 -5.11 12.12
CA GLN A 61 -4.28 -5.42 11.60
C GLN A 61 -4.25 -5.49 10.08
N ASN A 62 -4.79 -6.57 9.52
CA ASN A 62 -5.02 -6.67 8.08
C ASN A 62 -6.48 -6.39 7.76
N ASN A 63 -6.70 -5.51 6.79
CA ASN A 63 -8.01 -5.20 6.24
C ASN A 63 -8.04 -5.52 4.75
N VAL A 64 -9.19 -5.96 4.26
CA VAL A 64 -9.44 -6.17 2.84
C VAL A 64 -10.70 -5.42 2.44
N SER A 65 -10.61 -4.61 1.38
CA SER A 65 -11.78 -4.02 0.75
C SER A 65 -11.97 -4.61 -0.64
N PHE A 66 -13.21 -5.03 -0.96
CA PHE A 66 -13.59 -5.45 -2.29
C PHE A 66 -14.35 -4.32 -2.99
N SER A 67 -13.92 -3.96 -4.20
CA SER A 67 -14.47 -2.80 -4.93
C SER A 67 -14.61 -3.10 -6.41
N ARG A 68 -15.63 -2.47 -7.03
CA ARG A 68 -15.93 -2.60 -8.46
C ARG A 68 -15.24 -1.49 -9.25
N LYS A 69 -15.16 -1.67 -10.55
CA LYS A 69 -14.63 -0.70 -11.51
C LYS A 69 -15.15 0.72 -11.28
N ASN A 70 -14.26 1.68 -11.45
CA ASN A 70 -14.51 3.12 -11.28
C ASN A 70 -14.81 3.56 -9.83
N VAL A 71 -14.87 2.66 -8.87
CA VAL A 71 -14.97 3.05 -7.46
C VAL A 71 -13.71 3.81 -7.06
N LEU A 72 -13.92 4.97 -6.44
CA LEU A 72 -12.89 5.79 -5.79
C LEU A 72 -13.03 5.63 -4.27
N ARG A 73 -11.90 5.37 -3.58
CA ARG A 73 -11.82 5.39 -2.12
C ARG A 73 -10.69 6.32 -1.69
N GLY A 74 -10.97 7.22 -0.79
CA GLY A 74 -10.02 8.21 -0.28
C GLY A 74 -10.38 9.62 -0.69
N LEU A 75 -9.49 10.60 -0.52
CA LEU A 75 -8.20 10.45 0.17
C LEU A 75 -8.39 10.40 1.69
N HIS A 76 -7.66 9.52 2.37
CA HIS A 76 -7.70 9.42 3.82
C HIS A 76 -6.28 9.59 4.38
N ALA A 77 -6.09 10.47 5.35
CA ALA A 77 -4.91 10.51 6.17
C ALA A 77 -5.21 9.82 7.52
N GLU A 78 -4.37 8.89 7.91
CA GLU A 78 -4.61 8.01 9.05
C GLU A 78 -3.44 8.11 10.04
N PRO A 79 -3.66 7.85 11.35
CA PRO A 79 -2.65 8.03 12.39
C PRO A 79 -1.65 6.86 12.49
N TRP A 80 -1.63 5.96 11.53
CA TRP A 80 -0.76 4.78 11.48
C TRP A 80 -0.01 4.68 10.15
N ASP A 81 1.02 3.85 10.15
CA ASP A 81 1.70 3.46 8.93
C ASP A 81 0.91 2.31 8.26
N LYS A 82 1.02 2.21 6.95
CA LYS A 82 0.21 1.28 6.16
C LYS A 82 1.07 0.59 5.11
N TYR A 83 0.88 -0.73 4.96
CA TYR A 83 1.38 -1.48 3.81
C TYR A 83 0.22 -1.95 2.95
N ILE A 84 0.23 -1.57 1.69
CA ILE A 84 -0.84 -1.75 0.71
C ILE A 84 -0.44 -2.78 -0.34
N SER A 85 -1.39 -3.62 -0.78
CA SER A 85 -1.22 -4.57 -1.88
C SER A 85 -2.55 -4.92 -2.53
N VAL A 86 -2.50 -5.46 -3.75
CA VAL A 86 -3.66 -6.07 -4.43
C VAL A 86 -3.60 -7.58 -4.23
N ALA A 87 -4.71 -8.20 -3.78
CA ALA A 87 -4.79 -9.61 -3.41
C ALA A 87 -5.49 -10.50 -4.45
N ASP A 88 -5.74 -9.97 -5.63
CA ASP A 88 -6.37 -10.66 -6.76
C ASP A 88 -5.71 -10.24 -8.10
N ASN A 89 -6.38 -10.50 -9.22
CA ASN A 89 -5.94 -10.07 -10.57
C ASN A 89 -6.34 -8.63 -10.91
N GLY A 90 -6.86 -7.87 -9.93
CA GLY A 90 -7.28 -6.50 -10.12
C GLY A 90 -6.14 -5.52 -10.26
N ARG A 91 -6.49 -4.28 -10.65
CA ARG A 91 -5.57 -3.14 -10.74
C ARG A 91 -6.25 -1.89 -10.23
N VAL A 92 -5.48 -1.04 -9.57
CA VAL A 92 -5.91 0.28 -9.13
C VAL A 92 -4.90 1.35 -9.54
N LEU A 93 -5.36 2.57 -9.74
CA LEU A 93 -4.52 3.76 -9.71
C LEU A 93 -4.51 4.27 -8.27
N GLY A 94 -3.38 4.14 -7.60
CA GLY A 94 -3.16 4.71 -6.28
C GLY A 94 -2.69 6.16 -6.37
N ALA A 95 -3.09 6.97 -5.40
CA ALA A 95 -2.65 8.36 -5.25
C ALA A 95 -2.36 8.68 -3.79
N TRP A 96 -1.29 9.46 -3.57
CA TRP A 96 -0.82 9.88 -2.25
C TRP A 96 -0.48 11.35 -2.24
N VAL A 97 -0.75 11.99 -1.10
CA VAL A 97 -0.39 13.39 -0.86
C VAL A 97 0.29 13.48 0.51
N ASP A 98 1.47 14.07 0.57
CA ASP A 98 2.16 14.29 1.84
C ASP A 98 1.50 15.45 2.59
N LEU A 99 0.93 15.17 3.76
CA LEU A 99 0.32 16.18 4.64
C LEU A 99 1.17 16.47 5.89
N ARG A 100 2.37 15.89 5.96
CA ARG A 100 3.31 16.13 7.06
C ARG A 100 3.95 17.50 6.91
N GLU A 101 4.18 18.19 8.03
CA GLU A 101 4.94 19.45 8.02
C GLU A 101 6.35 19.22 7.47
N GLY A 102 6.81 20.11 6.59
CA GLY A 102 8.15 20.07 6.00
C GLY A 102 8.17 20.39 4.50
N GLU A 103 9.33 20.17 3.89
CA GLU A 103 9.56 20.52 2.47
C GLU A 103 8.71 19.70 1.48
N SER A 104 8.32 18.50 1.86
CA SER A 104 7.47 17.62 1.03
C SER A 104 5.97 17.85 1.17
N PHE A 105 5.54 18.78 2.04
CA PHE A 105 4.11 19.08 2.21
C PHE A 105 3.42 19.41 0.89
N GLY A 106 2.34 18.71 0.59
CA GLY A 106 1.58 18.86 -0.64
C GLY A 106 2.15 18.13 -1.85
N ASN A 107 3.30 17.47 -1.74
CA ASN A 107 3.82 16.64 -2.83
C ASN A 107 2.89 15.47 -3.10
N VAL A 108 2.76 15.13 -4.38
CA VAL A 108 1.85 14.10 -4.87
C VAL A 108 2.62 13.00 -5.58
N TYR A 109 2.25 11.76 -5.31
CA TYR A 109 2.71 10.59 -6.06
C TYR A 109 1.52 9.76 -6.54
N GLN A 110 1.63 9.17 -7.74
CA GLN A 110 0.63 8.28 -8.32
C GLN A 110 1.31 7.11 -9.00
N THR A 111 0.74 5.92 -8.85
CA THR A 111 1.18 4.73 -9.59
C THR A 111 0.05 3.71 -9.72
N GLU A 112 0.09 2.89 -10.77
CA GLU A 112 -0.76 1.69 -10.84
C GLU A 112 -0.22 0.61 -9.91
N ILE A 113 -1.13 -0.07 -9.21
CA ILE A 113 -0.84 -1.20 -8.33
C ILE A 113 -1.60 -2.42 -8.85
N ASP A 114 -0.87 -3.50 -9.03
CA ASP A 114 -1.37 -4.86 -9.28
C ASP A 114 -0.82 -5.84 -8.23
N ALA A 115 -1.04 -7.15 -8.42
CA ALA A 115 -0.57 -8.15 -7.45
C ALA A 115 0.95 -8.20 -7.30
N SER A 116 1.73 -7.67 -8.24
CA SER A 116 3.21 -7.66 -8.22
C SER A 116 3.82 -6.42 -7.55
N LYS A 117 2.98 -5.54 -6.97
CA LYS A 117 3.42 -4.29 -6.35
C LYS A 117 2.83 -4.11 -4.96
N GLY A 118 3.64 -3.65 -4.02
CA GLY A 118 3.22 -3.20 -2.70
C GLY A 118 3.62 -1.75 -2.46
N ILE A 119 2.92 -1.05 -1.59
CA ILE A 119 3.24 0.34 -1.21
C ILE A 119 3.26 0.45 0.31
N PHE A 120 4.38 0.93 0.86
CA PHE A 120 4.44 1.37 2.24
C PHE A 120 4.15 2.88 2.32
N VAL A 121 3.19 3.24 3.14
CA VAL A 121 2.73 4.62 3.34
C VAL A 121 2.97 5.01 4.79
N PRO A 122 3.83 5.98 5.08
CA PRO A 122 4.01 6.47 6.44
C PRO A 122 2.79 7.24 6.93
N ARG A 123 2.56 7.25 8.24
CA ARG A 123 1.51 8.07 8.88
C ARG A 123 1.63 9.54 8.48
N GLY A 124 0.50 10.21 8.32
CA GLY A 124 0.44 11.61 7.88
C GLY A 124 0.48 11.80 6.36
N VAL A 125 0.63 10.73 5.58
CA VAL A 125 0.46 10.75 4.12
C VAL A 125 -0.96 10.32 3.79
N ALA A 126 -1.73 11.20 3.14
CA ALA A 126 -3.07 10.87 2.66
C ALA A 126 -2.97 9.88 1.49
N ASN A 127 -3.85 8.89 1.46
CA ASN A 127 -3.86 7.84 0.46
C ASN A 127 -5.26 7.55 -0.07
N GLY A 128 -5.36 7.19 -1.33
CA GLY A 128 -6.59 6.76 -1.99
C GLY A 128 -6.31 5.98 -3.26
N PHE A 129 -7.36 5.42 -3.84
CA PHE A 129 -7.24 4.68 -5.10
C PHE A 129 -8.52 4.71 -5.92
N GLN A 130 -8.36 4.58 -7.24
CA GLN A 130 -9.43 4.30 -8.18
C GLN A 130 -9.28 2.90 -8.78
N VAL A 131 -10.36 2.15 -8.86
CA VAL A 131 -10.37 0.80 -9.44
C VAL A 131 -10.36 0.88 -10.97
N LEU A 132 -9.35 0.26 -11.60
CA LEU A 132 -9.17 0.22 -13.06
C LEU A 132 -9.72 -1.08 -13.68
N SER A 133 -9.64 -2.19 -12.97
CA SER A 133 -10.19 -3.51 -13.37
C SER A 133 -11.67 -3.62 -13.03
N ASP A 134 -12.34 -4.70 -13.48
CA ASP A 134 -13.76 -4.90 -13.20
C ASP A 134 -14.03 -5.02 -11.70
N VAL A 135 -13.11 -5.66 -10.97
CA VAL A 135 -13.10 -5.78 -9.51
C VAL A 135 -11.68 -5.72 -8.99
N VAL A 136 -11.53 -5.46 -7.70
CA VAL A 136 -10.26 -5.56 -6.96
C VAL A 136 -10.49 -5.95 -5.51
N ALA A 137 -9.67 -6.88 -5.02
CA ALA A 137 -9.48 -7.14 -3.59
C ALA A 137 -8.22 -6.38 -3.13
N TYR A 138 -8.43 -5.23 -2.51
CA TYR A 138 -7.38 -4.33 -2.02
C TYR A 138 -7.11 -4.61 -0.55
N SER A 139 -5.91 -5.11 -0.26
CA SER A 139 -5.46 -5.49 1.07
C SER A 139 -4.53 -4.43 1.65
N TYR A 140 -4.65 -4.15 2.93
CA TYR A 140 -3.71 -3.29 3.63
C TYR A 140 -3.50 -3.72 5.08
N LEU A 141 -2.24 -3.70 5.50
CA LEU A 141 -1.80 -3.88 6.87
C LEU A 141 -1.58 -2.52 7.52
N VAL A 142 -1.98 -2.37 8.78
CA VAL A 142 -1.75 -1.17 9.59
C VAL A 142 -1.11 -1.56 10.92
N ASN A 143 -0.30 -0.69 11.49
CA ASN A 143 0.42 -0.93 12.74
C ASN A 143 -0.30 -0.38 13.98
N ASP A 144 -1.61 -0.24 13.90
CA ASP A 144 -2.50 0.00 15.05
C ASP A 144 -3.88 -0.60 14.78
N TYR A 145 -4.73 -0.66 15.79
CA TYR A 145 -6.09 -1.15 15.66
C TYR A 145 -7.05 0.00 15.41
N TRP A 146 -7.94 -0.19 14.43
CA TRP A 146 -9.02 0.75 14.23
C TRP A 146 -9.97 0.74 15.44
N ALA A 147 -10.22 1.91 15.98
CA ALA A 147 -11.18 2.10 17.06
C ALA A 147 -12.01 3.37 16.81
N LEU A 148 -13.24 3.38 17.26
CA LEU A 148 -14.19 4.48 17.03
C LEU A 148 -13.68 5.81 17.63
N GLU A 149 -12.97 5.74 18.73
CA GLU A 149 -12.36 6.87 19.43
C GLU A 149 -11.25 7.56 18.61
N LEU A 150 -10.72 6.87 17.61
CA LEU A 150 -9.69 7.42 16.72
C LEU A 150 -10.28 8.26 15.58
N LYS A 151 -11.60 8.26 15.35
CA LYS A 151 -12.24 9.04 14.28
C LYS A 151 -11.77 10.51 14.18
N PRO A 152 -11.59 11.24 15.30
CA PRO A 152 -11.10 12.62 15.23
C PRO A 152 -9.66 12.77 14.70
N LYS A 153 -8.91 11.66 14.60
CA LYS A 153 -7.54 11.63 14.09
C LYS A 153 -7.46 11.32 12.58
N TYR A 154 -8.59 11.03 11.94
CA TYR A 154 -8.65 10.83 10.50
C TYR A 154 -8.92 12.17 9.80
N ALA A 155 -8.13 12.50 8.79
CA ALA A 155 -8.48 13.54 7.85
C ALA A 155 -9.10 12.91 6.60
N PHE A 156 -10.21 13.45 6.15
CA PHE A 156 -10.78 13.23 4.82
C PHE A 156 -10.43 14.46 3.99
N VAL A 157 -9.75 14.26 2.87
CA VAL A 157 -9.32 15.35 1.97
C VAL A 157 -10.08 15.24 0.66
#